data_2079655a822b2589dffc979eb437b485
#
_entry.id   2079655a822b2589dffc979eb437b485
#
_cell.length_a   1.000
_cell.length_b   1.000
_cell.length_c   1.000
_cell.angle_alpha   90.00
_cell.angle_beta   90.00
_cell.angle_gamma   90.00
#
_symmetry.space_group_name_H-M   'P 1'
#
loop_
_entity.id
_entity.type
_entity.pdbx_description
1 polymer ?
#
loop_
_entity_poly.entity_id
_entity_poly.type
_entity_poly.pdbx_seq_one_letter_code
_entity_poly.pdbx_strand_id
1 'polypeptide(L)'
;QLRQHFYVTGVLHPGNKSDQQLVSLLGKTAPSLTDSKTWKLLIYLIPSIWVLIAIGCALNLLPISIAGVFFGFSFIVAYINAKQITTVHNSLDKMEQILHTYSNLIKCIECENFQSAELTDIRNRFARDGQTASSIIKKLSTHIGALNQRFSAIGVILNIFTLRDTRMAMKLEKWKMRHGDDTEHWFEALALFDA
;
A
#
# COMPACT_ATOMS: atom_id res chain seq x y z
N GLN A 1 16.77 20.97 -18.07
CA GLN A 1 15.75 19.91 -18.33
C GLN A 1 15.15 19.40 -17.03
N LEU A 2 15.93 19.08 -15.99
CA LEU A 2 15.46 18.58 -14.69
C LEU A 2 14.50 19.57 -14.02
N ARG A 3 14.88 20.86 -13.94
CA ARG A 3 14.06 21.93 -13.34
C ARG A 3 12.72 22.11 -14.06
N GLN A 4 12.67 21.97 -15.39
CA GLN A 4 11.41 22.00 -16.15
C GLN A 4 10.56 20.77 -15.87
N HIS A 5 11.16 19.62 -15.73
CA HIS A 5 10.45 18.38 -15.41
C HIS A 5 9.85 18.43 -13.99
N PHE A 6 10.61 18.95 -13.02
CA PHE A 6 10.13 19.22 -11.66
C PHE A 6 8.96 20.21 -11.64
N TYR A 7 9.11 21.33 -12.35
CA TYR A 7 8.06 22.34 -12.43
C TYR A 7 6.76 21.81 -13.05
N VAL A 8 6.87 21.10 -14.17
CA VAL A 8 5.69 20.50 -14.84
C VAL A 8 5.02 19.45 -13.95
N THR A 9 5.80 18.61 -13.27
CA THR A 9 5.26 17.56 -12.40
C THR A 9 4.66 18.17 -11.11
N GLY A 10 5.27 19.21 -10.55
CA GLY A 10 4.77 19.94 -9.38
C GLY A 10 3.50 20.76 -9.67
N VAL A 11 3.40 21.39 -10.85
CA VAL A 11 2.20 22.16 -11.26
C VAL A 11 1.01 21.25 -11.55
N LEU A 12 1.26 20.06 -12.08
CA LEU A 12 0.20 19.06 -12.33
C LEU A 12 -0.42 18.52 -11.04
N HIS A 13 0.28 18.66 -9.90
CA HIS A 13 -0.18 18.18 -8.60
C HIS A 13 0.10 19.21 -7.49
N PRO A 14 -0.70 20.28 -7.36
CA PRO A 14 -0.50 21.28 -6.32
C PRO A 14 -0.70 20.68 -4.93
N GLY A 15 0.40 20.50 -4.20
CA GLY A 15 0.52 19.67 -2.99
C GLY A 15 0.35 20.41 -1.67
N ASN A 16 -0.52 21.39 -1.50
CA ASN A 16 -0.48 22.24 -0.30
C ASN A 16 -1.30 21.76 0.92
N LYS A 17 -2.21 20.79 0.79
CA LYS A 17 -2.90 20.14 1.92
C LYS A 17 -2.71 18.62 1.95
N SER A 18 -2.32 18.05 0.83
CA SER A 18 -2.16 16.61 0.66
C SER A 18 -0.89 16.10 1.34
N ASP A 19 0.18 16.88 1.38
CA ASP A 19 1.48 16.47 1.91
C ASP A 19 1.44 16.33 3.43
N GLN A 20 0.84 17.30 4.14
CA GLN A 20 0.65 17.20 5.59
C GLN A 20 -0.31 16.06 5.96
N GLN A 21 -1.33 15.80 5.15
CA GLN A 21 -2.20 14.65 5.33
C GLN A 21 -1.47 13.33 5.08
N LEU A 22 -0.59 13.27 4.10
CA LEU A 22 0.26 12.13 3.78
C LEU A 22 1.19 11.81 4.96
N VAL A 23 1.95 12.78 5.44
CA VAL A 23 2.85 12.65 6.59
C VAL A 23 2.05 12.24 7.84
N SER A 24 0.90 12.87 8.09
CA SER A 24 0.05 12.54 9.25
C SER A 24 -0.57 11.15 9.17
N LEU A 25 -0.90 10.66 7.98
CA LEU A 25 -1.46 9.32 7.76
C LEU A 25 -0.37 8.25 7.78
N LEU A 26 0.81 8.55 7.27
CA LEU A 26 1.97 7.66 7.39
C LEU A 26 2.52 7.62 8.81
N GLY A 27 2.44 8.72 9.57
CA GLY A 27 2.85 8.83 10.96
C GLY A 27 1.85 8.27 12.00
N LYS A 28 0.55 8.16 11.71
CA LYS A 28 -0.43 7.62 12.66
C LYS A 28 -0.33 6.10 12.78
N THR A 29 -0.07 5.64 13.99
CA THR A 29 -0.23 4.24 14.39
C THR A 29 -1.72 3.87 14.33
N ALA A 30 -2.14 3.25 13.24
CA ALA A 30 -3.43 2.57 13.21
C ALA A 30 -3.40 1.34 14.13
N PRO A 31 -4.53 0.88 14.68
CA PRO A 31 -4.58 -0.33 15.48
C PRO A 31 -3.99 -1.49 14.69
N SER A 32 -2.98 -2.14 15.27
CA SER A 32 -2.13 -3.12 14.62
C SER A 32 -2.90 -4.40 14.26
N LEU A 33 -3.30 -4.51 12.99
CA LEU A 33 -3.78 -5.78 12.41
C LEU A 33 -2.64 -6.80 12.37
N THR A 34 -1.41 -6.31 12.27
CA THR A 34 -0.20 -7.14 12.15
C THR A 34 0.13 -7.90 13.44
N ASP A 35 -0.27 -7.41 14.61
CA ASP A 35 -0.01 -8.06 15.89
C ASP A 35 -1.05 -9.15 16.22
N SER A 36 -2.19 -9.15 15.59
CA SER A 36 -3.21 -10.15 15.81
C SER A 36 -2.83 -11.49 15.18
N LYS A 37 -2.50 -12.47 16.03
CA LYS A 37 -2.25 -13.87 15.61
C LYS A 37 -3.45 -14.47 14.88
N THR A 38 -4.66 -14.08 15.27
CA THR A 38 -5.93 -14.53 14.70
C THR A 38 -6.06 -14.15 13.21
N TRP A 39 -5.73 -12.91 12.86
CA TRP A 39 -5.80 -12.46 11.48
C TRP A 39 -4.74 -13.12 10.61
N LYS A 40 -3.53 -13.33 11.13
CA LYS A 40 -2.48 -14.07 10.43
C LYS A 40 -2.92 -15.50 10.10
N LEU A 41 -3.58 -16.16 11.05
CA LEU A 41 -4.10 -17.51 10.85
C LEU A 41 -5.22 -17.55 9.82
N LEU A 42 -6.22 -16.66 9.93
CA LEU A 42 -7.38 -16.60 9.03
C LEU A 42 -7.00 -16.36 7.56
N ILE A 43 -5.99 -15.53 7.29
CA ILE A 43 -5.50 -15.24 5.94
C ILE A 43 -5.02 -16.49 5.19
N TYR A 44 -4.46 -17.47 5.91
CA TYR A 44 -4.02 -18.72 5.30
C TYR A 44 -5.08 -19.82 5.38
N LEU A 45 -5.84 -19.86 6.47
CA LEU A 45 -6.81 -20.93 6.74
C LEU A 45 -8.02 -20.84 5.81
N ILE A 46 -8.57 -19.65 5.57
CA ILE A 46 -9.75 -19.49 4.70
C ILE A 46 -9.47 -19.94 3.26
N PRO A 47 -8.41 -19.49 2.56
CA PRO A 47 -8.12 -19.99 1.22
C PRO A 47 -7.84 -21.49 1.18
N SER A 48 -7.15 -22.03 2.21
CA SER A 48 -6.85 -23.47 2.28
C SER A 48 -8.11 -24.31 2.41
N ILE A 49 -9.06 -23.88 3.23
CA ILE A 49 -10.37 -24.57 3.38
C ILE A 49 -11.15 -24.49 2.06
N TRP A 50 -11.11 -23.36 1.33
CA TRP A 50 -11.75 -23.25 0.03
C TRP A 50 -11.22 -24.27 -0.97
N VAL A 51 -9.90 -24.46 -1.02
CA VAL A 51 -9.27 -25.47 -1.88
C VAL A 51 -9.73 -26.87 -1.48
N LEU A 52 -9.77 -27.17 -0.19
CA LEU A 52 -10.24 -28.48 0.30
C LEU A 52 -11.72 -28.74 -0.03
N ILE A 53 -12.60 -27.73 0.15
CA ILE A 53 -14.01 -27.84 -0.21
C ILE A 53 -14.16 -28.06 -1.72
N ALA A 54 -13.41 -27.34 -2.55
CA ALA A 54 -13.45 -27.49 -4.00
C ALA A 54 -13.06 -28.91 -4.44
N ILE A 55 -11.99 -29.46 -3.86
CA ILE A 55 -11.54 -30.84 -4.13
C ILE A 55 -12.59 -31.83 -3.63
N GLY A 56 -13.13 -31.65 -2.42
CA GLY A 56 -14.15 -32.56 -1.85
C GLY A 56 -15.46 -32.58 -2.67
N CYS A 57 -15.89 -31.44 -3.18
CA CYS A 57 -17.04 -31.34 -4.08
C CYS A 57 -16.75 -31.98 -5.45
N ALA A 58 -15.55 -31.78 -6.00
CA ALA A 58 -15.16 -32.36 -7.30
C ALA A 58 -15.09 -33.92 -7.23
N LEU A 59 -14.71 -34.46 -6.09
CA LEU A 59 -14.70 -35.91 -5.84
C LEU A 59 -16.04 -36.48 -5.37
N ASN A 60 -17.11 -35.67 -5.34
CA ASN A 60 -18.43 -36.01 -4.80
C ASN A 60 -18.41 -36.53 -3.35
N LEU A 61 -17.39 -36.17 -2.58
CA LEU A 61 -17.26 -36.52 -1.16
C LEU A 61 -18.03 -35.54 -0.25
N LEU A 62 -18.23 -34.31 -0.69
CA LEU A 62 -18.90 -33.26 0.07
C LEU A 62 -20.12 -32.70 -0.71
N PRO A 63 -21.27 -32.52 -0.04
CA PRO A 63 -22.42 -31.88 -0.66
C PRO A 63 -22.14 -30.38 -0.87
N ILE A 64 -22.64 -29.80 -1.96
CA ILE A 64 -22.46 -28.40 -2.33
C ILE A 64 -22.96 -27.43 -1.25
N SER A 65 -23.88 -27.86 -0.40
CA SER A 65 -24.43 -27.09 0.72
C SER A 65 -23.33 -26.61 1.69
N ILE A 66 -22.28 -27.42 1.88
CA ILE A 66 -21.15 -27.07 2.74
C ILE A 66 -20.39 -25.86 2.16
N ALA A 67 -20.22 -25.79 0.85
CA ALA A 67 -19.63 -24.64 0.18
C ALA A 67 -20.46 -23.36 0.42
N GLY A 68 -21.80 -23.47 0.39
CA GLY A 68 -22.71 -22.35 0.67
C GLY A 68 -22.59 -21.83 2.10
N VAL A 69 -22.56 -22.72 3.09
CA VAL A 69 -22.38 -22.34 4.50
C VAL A 69 -21.02 -21.66 4.72
N PHE A 70 -19.96 -22.24 4.18
CA PHE A 70 -18.62 -21.66 4.31
C PHE A 70 -18.46 -20.34 3.56
N PHE A 71 -19.19 -20.16 2.45
CA PHE A 71 -19.27 -18.88 1.75
C PHE A 71 -19.88 -17.80 2.65
N GLY A 72 -21.01 -18.08 3.30
CA GLY A 72 -21.64 -17.15 4.26
C GLY A 72 -20.68 -16.76 5.39
N PHE A 73 -19.96 -17.73 5.97
CA PHE A 73 -18.94 -17.46 6.98
C PHE A 73 -17.81 -16.56 6.45
N SER A 74 -17.24 -16.90 5.30
CA SER A 74 -16.18 -16.10 4.65
C SER A 74 -16.64 -14.69 4.33
N PHE A 75 -17.90 -14.53 3.90
CA PHE A 75 -18.52 -13.24 3.63
C PHE A 75 -18.60 -12.37 4.89
N ILE A 76 -19.06 -12.94 6.03
CA ILE A 76 -19.14 -12.23 7.31
C ILE A 76 -17.74 -11.76 7.74
N VAL A 77 -16.75 -12.64 7.67
CA VAL A 77 -15.36 -12.30 8.03
C VAL A 77 -14.81 -11.19 7.12
N ALA A 78 -15.05 -11.27 5.82
CA ALA A 78 -14.63 -10.24 4.87
C ALA A 78 -15.35 -8.90 5.13
N TYR A 79 -16.65 -8.92 5.48
CA TYR A 79 -17.44 -7.74 5.78
C TYR A 79 -16.97 -7.00 7.04
N ILE A 80 -16.69 -7.74 8.14
CA ILE A 80 -16.16 -7.15 9.38
C ILE A 80 -14.84 -6.43 9.11
N ASN A 81 -13.96 -7.06 8.33
CA ASN A 81 -12.68 -6.45 7.94
C ASN A 81 -12.86 -5.24 7.02
N ALA A 82 -13.77 -5.32 6.06
CA ALA A 82 -14.01 -4.22 5.14
C ALA A 82 -14.40 -2.95 5.88
N LYS A 83 -15.20 -3.03 6.94
CA LYS A 83 -15.61 -1.89 7.76
C LYS A 83 -14.42 -1.20 8.45
N GLN A 84 -13.45 -1.97 8.97
CA GLN A 84 -12.26 -1.42 9.61
C GLN A 84 -11.32 -0.74 8.60
N ILE A 85 -11.22 -1.29 7.39
CA ILE A 85 -10.34 -0.77 6.33
C ILE A 85 -10.96 0.45 5.62
N THR A 86 -12.29 0.56 5.54
CA THR A 86 -12.98 1.66 4.84
C THR A 86 -12.71 3.03 5.46
N THR A 87 -12.47 3.10 6.77
CA THR A 87 -12.13 4.37 7.45
C THR A 87 -10.82 4.98 6.95
N VAL A 88 -9.91 4.15 6.45
CA VAL A 88 -8.61 4.57 5.88
C VAL A 88 -8.73 4.92 4.39
N HIS A 89 -9.77 4.42 3.73
CA HIS A 89 -9.90 4.38 2.27
C HIS A 89 -10.08 5.74 1.59
N ASN A 90 -10.92 6.64 2.13
CA ASN A 90 -11.23 7.92 1.45
C ASN A 90 -10.01 8.83 1.30
N SER A 91 -8.94 8.55 2.03
CA SER A 91 -7.66 9.23 1.91
C SER A 91 -6.68 8.55 0.95
N LEU A 92 -6.91 7.25 0.61
CA LEU A 92 -5.95 6.45 -0.14
C LEU A 92 -5.98 6.66 -1.66
N ASP A 93 -7.15 7.01 -2.24
CA ASP A 93 -7.27 7.23 -3.70
C ASP A 93 -6.37 8.37 -4.20
N LYS A 94 -6.35 9.47 -3.46
CA LYS A 94 -5.47 10.60 -3.76
C LYS A 94 -4.00 10.27 -3.48
N MET A 95 -3.74 9.45 -2.46
CA MET A 95 -2.40 9.06 -2.06
C MET A 95 -1.67 8.22 -3.11
N GLU A 96 -2.37 7.35 -3.84
CA GLU A 96 -1.74 6.54 -4.90
C GLU A 96 -1.07 7.41 -5.96
N GLN A 97 -1.81 8.39 -6.49
CA GLN A 97 -1.31 9.30 -7.52
C GLN A 97 -0.18 10.18 -7.00
N ILE A 98 -0.32 10.71 -5.79
CA ILE A 98 0.68 11.57 -5.15
C ILE A 98 1.98 10.77 -4.94
N LEU A 99 1.92 9.58 -4.36
CA LEU A 99 3.09 8.73 -4.13
C LEU A 99 3.75 8.30 -5.44
N HIS A 100 2.95 8.04 -6.49
CA HIS A 100 3.50 7.75 -7.81
C HIS A 100 4.29 8.94 -8.37
N THR A 101 3.76 10.15 -8.20
CA THR A 101 4.43 11.39 -8.61
C THR A 101 5.73 11.60 -7.84
N TYR A 102 5.70 11.47 -6.51
CA TYR A 102 6.90 11.58 -5.68
C TYR A 102 7.95 10.51 -6.01
N SER A 103 7.52 9.27 -6.26
CA SER A 103 8.44 8.22 -6.70
C SER A 103 9.17 8.60 -7.99
N ASN A 104 8.47 9.20 -8.96
CA ASN A 104 9.06 9.62 -10.21
C ASN A 104 10.00 10.82 -10.03
N LEU A 105 9.64 11.81 -9.19
CA LEU A 105 10.49 12.95 -8.87
C LEU A 105 11.79 12.51 -8.20
N ILE A 106 11.69 11.68 -7.16
CA ILE A 106 12.86 11.16 -6.44
C ILE A 106 13.73 10.34 -7.40
N LYS A 107 13.13 9.53 -8.27
CA LYS A 107 13.87 8.76 -9.27
C LYS A 107 14.68 9.66 -10.22
N CYS A 108 14.14 10.82 -10.61
CA CYS A 108 14.89 11.78 -11.43
C CYS A 108 16.11 12.30 -10.68
N ILE A 109 16.00 12.59 -9.37
CA ILE A 109 17.13 13.02 -8.54
C ILE A 109 18.14 11.89 -8.37
N GLU A 110 17.69 10.67 -8.10
CA GLU A 110 18.56 9.49 -7.92
C GLU A 110 19.38 9.17 -9.17
N CYS A 111 18.82 9.38 -10.36
CA CYS A 111 19.48 9.09 -11.64
C CYS A 111 20.41 10.22 -12.13
N GLU A 112 20.34 11.43 -11.54
CA GLU A 112 21.14 12.57 -11.99
C GLU A 112 22.51 12.58 -11.35
N ASN A 113 23.52 12.99 -12.11
CA ASN A 113 24.89 13.18 -11.63
C ASN A 113 25.14 14.67 -11.37
N PHE A 114 25.09 15.04 -10.09
CA PHE A 114 25.33 16.41 -9.68
C PHE A 114 26.82 16.72 -9.52
N GLN A 115 27.25 17.92 -9.97
CA GLN A 115 28.60 18.41 -9.78
C GLN A 115 28.77 19.14 -8.44
N SER A 116 27.69 19.64 -7.85
CA SER A 116 27.70 20.28 -6.53
C SER A 116 27.76 19.24 -5.43
N ALA A 117 28.60 19.45 -4.43
CA ALA A 117 28.71 18.60 -3.25
C ALA A 117 27.40 18.59 -2.43
N GLU A 118 26.71 19.73 -2.33
CA GLU A 118 25.44 19.86 -1.61
C GLU A 118 24.33 19.04 -2.26
N LEU A 119 24.17 19.11 -3.58
CA LEU A 119 23.16 18.33 -4.30
C LEU A 119 23.48 16.83 -4.28
N THR A 120 24.76 16.49 -4.27
CA THR A 120 25.20 15.10 -4.13
C THR A 120 24.87 14.55 -2.73
N ASP A 121 25.04 15.36 -1.67
CA ASP A 121 24.64 14.98 -0.32
C ASP A 121 23.11 14.76 -0.21
N ILE A 122 22.32 15.69 -0.74
CA ILE A 122 20.85 15.54 -0.79
C ILE A 122 20.47 14.27 -1.54
N ARG A 123 21.06 13.99 -2.71
CA ARG A 123 20.82 12.75 -3.46
C ARG A 123 21.14 11.50 -2.63
N ASN A 124 22.22 11.51 -1.89
CA ASN A 124 22.63 10.36 -1.08
C ASN A 124 21.66 10.06 0.07
N ARG A 125 20.86 11.04 0.53
CA ARG A 125 19.81 10.83 1.54
C ARG A 125 18.65 9.98 1.04
N PHE A 126 18.47 9.82 -0.27
CA PHE A 126 17.47 8.93 -0.87
C PHE A 126 17.93 7.45 -0.97
N ALA A 127 19.20 7.17 -0.71
CA ALA A 127 19.74 5.81 -0.71
C ALA A 127 19.82 5.26 0.71
N ARG A 128 19.20 4.11 0.96
CA ARG A 128 19.27 3.41 2.25
C ARG A 128 19.26 1.90 2.05
N ASP A 129 20.15 1.21 2.75
CA ASP A 129 20.22 -0.27 2.77
C ASP A 129 20.25 -0.93 1.38
N GLY A 130 20.91 -0.29 0.39
CA GLY A 130 20.99 -0.78 -0.97
C GLY A 130 19.70 -0.69 -1.79
N GLN A 131 18.67 -0.01 -1.27
CA GLN A 131 17.42 0.29 -1.99
C GLN A 131 17.27 1.79 -2.20
N THR A 132 16.66 2.16 -3.32
CA THR A 132 16.36 3.56 -3.64
C THR A 132 15.00 3.97 -3.04
N ALA A 133 14.90 5.20 -2.53
CA ALA A 133 13.66 5.75 -1.98
C ALA A 133 12.52 5.70 -3.00
N SER A 134 12.82 6.01 -4.26
CA SER A 134 11.86 5.91 -5.37
C SER A 134 11.25 4.51 -5.50
N SER A 135 12.06 3.45 -5.39
CA SER A 135 11.59 2.06 -5.46
C SER A 135 10.69 1.70 -4.27
N ILE A 136 11.05 2.15 -3.08
CA ILE A 136 10.29 1.89 -1.84
C ILE A 136 8.93 2.60 -1.89
N ILE A 137 8.90 3.87 -2.31
CA ILE A 137 7.67 4.65 -2.46
C ILE A 137 6.79 4.08 -3.58
N LYS A 138 7.39 3.63 -4.69
CA LYS A 138 6.65 2.98 -5.77
C LYS A 138 5.96 1.69 -5.31
N LYS A 139 6.63 0.87 -4.50
CA LYS A 139 6.00 -0.32 -3.90
C LYS A 139 4.80 0.04 -3.02
N LEU A 140 4.90 1.13 -2.26
CA LEU A 140 3.79 1.64 -1.45
C LEU A 140 2.62 2.06 -2.32
N SER A 141 2.85 2.89 -3.36
CA SER A 141 1.83 3.29 -4.34
C SER A 141 1.13 2.07 -4.94
N THR A 142 1.89 1.04 -5.35
CA THR A 142 1.32 -0.21 -5.89
C THR A 142 0.44 -0.95 -4.87
N HIS A 143 0.82 -0.97 -3.59
CA HIS A 143 0.00 -1.61 -2.56
C HIS A 143 -1.30 -0.84 -2.29
N ILE A 144 -1.25 0.48 -2.33
CA ILE A 144 -2.43 1.35 -2.21
C ILE A 144 -3.35 1.17 -3.42
N GLY A 145 -2.82 1.18 -4.64
CA GLY A 145 -3.59 0.93 -5.86
C GLY A 145 -4.28 -0.44 -5.86
N ALA A 146 -3.62 -1.46 -5.31
CA ALA A 146 -4.23 -2.78 -5.15
C ALA A 146 -5.41 -2.79 -4.16
N LEU A 147 -5.41 -1.89 -3.16
CA LEU A 147 -6.56 -1.69 -2.27
C LEU A 147 -7.70 -0.95 -2.97
N ASN A 148 -7.40 -0.01 -3.86
CA ASN A 148 -8.42 0.73 -4.61
C ASN A 148 -9.23 -0.17 -5.55
N GLN A 149 -8.62 -1.22 -6.12
CA GLN A 149 -9.31 -2.20 -6.98
C GLN A 149 -10.36 -3.05 -6.25
N ARG A 150 -10.46 -2.99 -4.92
CA ARG A 150 -11.41 -3.80 -4.14
C ARG A 150 -12.88 -3.52 -4.45
N PHE A 151 -13.21 -2.31 -4.97
CA PHE A 151 -14.58 -1.92 -5.32
C PHE A 151 -15.08 -2.51 -6.63
N SER A 152 -14.24 -3.16 -7.42
CA SER A 152 -14.72 -3.96 -8.53
C SER A 152 -15.45 -5.21 -8.01
N ALA A 153 -16.48 -5.67 -8.71
CA ALA A 153 -17.19 -6.91 -8.36
C ALA A 153 -16.22 -8.11 -8.20
N ILE A 154 -15.21 -8.17 -9.06
CA ILE A 154 -14.15 -9.18 -8.99
C ILE A 154 -13.32 -9.03 -7.70
N GLY A 155 -13.01 -7.79 -7.29
CA GLY A 155 -12.27 -7.52 -6.06
C GLY A 155 -13.03 -8.00 -4.81
N VAL A 156 -14.33 -7.77 -4.74
CA VAL A 156 -15.18 -8.25 -3.64
C VAL A 156 -15.20 -9.78 -3.58
N ILE A 157 -15.41 -10.43 -4.71
CA ILE A 157 -15.40 -11.90 -4.79
C ILE A 157 -14.05 -12.46 -4.33
N LEU A 158 -12.94 -11.94 -4.88
CA LEU A 158 -11.60 -12.36 -4.47
C LEU A 158 -11.34 -12.14 -2.99
N ASN A 159 -11.88 -11.06 -2.40
CA ASN A 159 -11.72 -10.80 -0.97
C ASN A 159 -12.42 -11.84 -0.10
N ILE A 160 -13.62 -12.29 -0.48
CA ILE A 160 -14.36 -13.35 0.23
C ILE A 160 -13.56 -14.65 0.27
N PHE A 161 -12.93 -15.03 -0.84
CA PHE A 161 -12.17 -16.28 -0.96
C PHE A 161 -10.77 -16.22 -0.36
N THR A 162 -10.10 -15.06 -0.42
CA THR A 162 -8.67 -14.97 -0.12
C THR A 162 -8.31 -13.98 1.00
N LEU A 163 -9.26 -13.25 1.55
CA LEU A 163 -9.03 -12.12 2.48
C LEU A 163 -7.95 -11.16 1.95
N ARG A 164 -8.04 -10.83 0.64
CA ARG A 164 -7.07 -10.02 -0.06
C ARG A 164 -6.85 -8.66 0.61
N ASP A 165 -7.94 -7.99 1.01
CA ASP A 165 -7.90 -6.65 1.62
C ASP A 165 -7.14 -6.66 2.94
N THR A 166 -7.39 -7.67 3.80
CA THR A 166 -6.67 -7.85 5.07
C THR A 166 -5.17 -8.08 4.82
N ARG A 167 -4.84 -8.89 3.82
CA ARG A 167 -3.46 -9.17 3.43
C ARG A 167 -2.74 -7.92 2.95
N MET A 168 -3.41 -7.07 2.16
CA MET A 168 -2.86 -5.80 1.69
C MET A 168 -2.71 -4.77 2.82
N ALA A 169 -3.71 -4.67 3.71
CA ALA A 169 -3.63 -3.81 4.89
C ALA A 169 -2.44 -4.19 5.79
N MET A 170 -2.21 -5.49 6.02
CA MET A 170 -1.03 -5.95 6.78
C MET A 170 0.30 -5.65 6.07
N LYS A 171 0.34 -5.71 4.73
CA LYS A 171 1.55 -5.32 3.98
C LYS A 171 1.82 -3.83 4.12
N LEU A 172 0.78 -3.01 4.06
CA LEU A 172 0.88 -1.56 4.26
C LEU A 172 1.38 -1.23 5.67
N GLU A 173 0.84 -1.89 6.69
CA GLU A 173 1.27 -1.73 8.08
C GLU A 173 2.75 -2.10 8.29
N LYS A 174 3.17 -3.25 7.73
CA LYS A 174 4.58 -3.68 7.76
C LYS A 174 5.50 -2.69 7.04
N TRP A 175 5.05 -2.16 5.91
CA TRP A 175 5.80 -1.15 5.17
C TRP A 175 5.97 0.10 6.05
N LYS A 176 4.89 0.57 6.67
CA LYS A 176 4.87 1.72 7.54
C LYS A 176 5.80 1.57 8.75
N MET A 177 5.78 0.41 9.41
CA MET A 177 6.70 0.14 10.53
C MET A 177 8.17 0.13 10.11
N ARG A 178 8.46 -0.22 8.85
CA ARG A 178 9.85 -0.32 8.35
C ARG A 178 10.37 1.00 7.80
N HIS A 179 9.51 1.79 7.16
CA HIS A 179 9.91 2.96 6.36
C HIS A 179 9.19 4.26 6.78
N GLY A 180 8.41 4.25 7.85
CA GLY A 180 7.66 5.43 8.29
C GLY A 180 8.58 6.61 8.60
N ASP A 181 9.61 6.38 9.39
CA ASP A 181 10.58 7.41 9.79
C ASP A 181 11.42 7.88 8.60
N ASP A 182 11.78 6.96 7.70
CA ASP A 182 12.55 7.30 6.50
C ASP A 182 11.78 8.20 5.55
N THR A 183 10.45 8.03 5.49
CA THR A 183 9.58 8.77 4.59
C THR A 183 9.59 10.27 4.93
N GLU A 184 9.61 10.63 6.21
CA GLU A 184 9.71 12.03 6.64
C GLU A 184 11.00 12.66 6.16
N HIS A 185 12.13 11.97 6.34
CA HIS A 185 13.43 12.43 5.86
C HIS A 185 13.52 12.58 4.34
N TRP A 186 12.86 11.69 3.59
CA TRP A 186 12.83 11.80 2.12
C TRP A 186 11.99 13.00 1.65
N PHE A 187 10.89 13.32 2.32
CA PHE A 187 10.10 14.51 1.99
C PHE A 187 10.83 15.81 2.38
N GLU A 188 11.57 15.82 3.50
CA GLU A 188 12.43 16.94 3.86
C GLU A 188 13.55 17.14 2.83
N ALA A 189 14.22 16.06 2.41
CA ALA A 189 15.25 16.12 1.38
C ALA A 189 14.71 16.63 0.04
N LEU A 190 13.48 16.26 -0.33
CA LEU A 190 12.82 16.74 -1.53
C LEU A 190 12.49 18.23 -1.44
N ALA A 191 12.03 18.70 -0.27
CA ALA A 191 11.75 20.11 -0.03
C ALA A 191 13.02 20.97 -0.11
N LEU A 192 14.15 20.47 0.42
CA LEU A 192 15.45 21.14 0.30
C LEU A 192 15.95 21.20 -1.15
N PHE A 193 15.56 20.24 -1.97
CA PHE A 193 15.94 20.22 -3.39
C PHE A 193 15.12 21.23 -4.23
N ASP A 194 13.91 21.57 -3.81
CA ASP A 194 13.00 22.53 -4.48
C ASP A 194 13.28 23.98 -4.05
N ALA A 195 13.99 24.21 -2.95
CA ALA A 195 14.35 25.52 -2.43
C ALA A 195 15.55 26.16 -3.16
#